data_4d814b77b4d8fa240719c66006c5ca9d
#
_entry.id   4d814b77b4d8fa240719c66006c5ca9d
#
_cell.length_a   1.000
_cell.length_b   1.000
_cell.length_c   1.000
_cell.angle_alpha   90.00
_cell.angle_beta   90.00
_cell.angle_gamma   90.00
#
_symmetry.space_group_name_H-M   'P 1'
#
loop_
_entity.id
_entity.type
_entity.pdbx_description
1 polymer ?
#
loop_
_entity_poly.entity_id
_entity_poly.type
_entity_poly.pdbx_seq_one_letter_code
_entity_poly.pdbx_strand_id
1 'polypeptide(L)'
;WEQRELGEMGQTYTGLSGKTKEDFSHGDAKFVTYMNVFSNPVAEKSMTEPIEIDIKQNKVKYGDVFFTTSSETPEEVGMSCVWLENDDNTYLNSFCFGYRPSEIIDPFYLAYMLRSENVRKNITFLAQGISRYNISKNKMMEISIPIPSLAEQDKIGTYFRSLDTLITLHQRK
;
A
#
# COMPACT_ATOMS: atom_id res chain seq x y z
N TRP A 1 -7.70 22.68 1.37
CA TRP A 1 -6.60 21.76 1.09
C TRP A 1 -6.43 21.62 -0.43
N GLU A 2 -5.19 21.64 -0.88
CA GLU A 2 -4.86 21.43 -2.29
C GLU A 2 -5.21 20.00 -2.71
N GLN A 3 -5.80 19.83 -3.90
CA GLN A 3 -6.04 18.53 -4.50
C GLN A 3 -4.89 18.23 -5.46
N ARG A 4 -4.20 17.11 -5.27
CA ARG A 4 -3.06 16.73 -6.10
C ARG A 4 -3.16 15.28 -6.56
N GLU A 5 -2.81 15.02 -7.80
CA GLU A 5 -2.75 13.65 -8.32
C GLU A 5 -1.56 12.89 -7.74
N LEU A 6 -1.78 11.60 -7.46
CA LEU A 6 -0.70 10.74 -6.97
C LEU A 6 0.51 10.73 -7.91
N GLY A 7 0.26 10.75 -9.23
CA GLY A 7 1.32 10.77 -10.25
C GLY A 7 2.21 12.02 -10.26
N GLU A 8 1.72 13.14 -9.71
CA GLU A 8 2.53 14.36 -9.55
C GLU A 8 3.49 14.26 -8.36
N MET A 9 3.16 13.44 -7.36
CA MET A 9 3.83 13.40 -6.06
C MET A 9 4.70 12.16 -5.86
N GLY A 10 4.78 11.25 -6.83
CA GLY A 10 5.55 10.03 -6.68
C GLY A 10 5.56 9.16 -7.93
N GLN A 11 6.18 8.00 -7.81
CA GLN A 11 6.36 7.05 -8.90
C GLN A 11 5.97 5.63 -8.49
N THR A 12 5.45 4.86 -9.44
CA THR A 12 5.13 3.46 -9.23
C THR A 12 6.30 2.54 -9.56
N TYR A 13 6.32 1.38 -8.92
CA TYR A 13 7.20 0.28 -9.26
C TYR A 13 6.47 -1.07 -9.16
N THR A 14 6.98 -2.07 -9.85
CA THR A 14 6.40 -3.42 -9.85
C THR A 14 6.83 -4.20 -8.61
N GLY A 15 5.94 -5.04 -8.09
CA GLY A 15 6.30 -6.08 -7.15
C GLY A 15 7.18 -7.17 -7.79
N LEU A 16 7.37 -8.29 -7.09
CA LEU A 16 8.15 -9.43 -7.54
C LEU A 16 7.73 -9.88 -8.96
N SER A 17 8.72 -10.18 -9.79
CA SER A 17 8.50 -10.66 -11.15
C SER A 17 9.47 -11.80 -11.50
N GLY A 18 9.06 -12.70 -12.40
CA GLY A 18 9.89 -13.80 -12.87
C GLY A 18 10.27 -14.83 -11.81
N LYS A 19 9.51 -14.89 -10.69
CA LYS A 19 9.72 -15.85 -9.61
C LYS A 19 8.95 -17.13 -9.84
N THR A 20 9.54 -18.25 -9.44
CA THR A 20 8.96 -19.59 -9.47
C THR A 20 8.64 -20.07 -8.06
N LYS A 21 7.91 -21.16 -7.94
CA LYS A 21 7.53 -21.73 -6.65
C LYS A 21 8.75 -22.07 -5.77
N GLU A 22 9.86 -22.41 -6.40
CA GLU A 22 11.10 -22.79 -5.72
C GLU A 22 11.79 -21.59 -5.02
N ASP A 23 11.51 -20.34 -5.45
CA ASP A 23 12.11 -19.14 -4.84
C ASP A 23 11.49 -18.78 -3.48
N PHE A 24 10.32 -19.36 -3.14
CA PHE A 24 9.53 -18.98 -1.96
C PHE A 24 9.72 -19.95 -0.78
N SER A 25 9.29 -19.51 0.40
CA SER A 25 9.28 -20.26 1.67
C SER A 25 10.65 -20.48 2.32
N HIS A 26 11.70 -19.87 1.79
CA HIS A 26 13.06 -19.89 2.35
C HIS A 26 13.85 -18.67 1.86
N GLY A 27 15.06 -18.46 2.39
CA GLY A 27 15.96 -17.38 2.02
C GLY A 27 16.04 -16.28 3.07
N ASP A 28 16.98 -15.35 2.85
CA ASP A 28 17.31 -14.29 3.80
C ASP A 28 16.60 -12.95 3.50
N ALA A 29 15.82 -12.90 2.42
CA ALA A 29 14.93 -11.79 2.10
C ALA A 29 13.49 -12.12 2.52
N LYS A 30 12.64 -11.09 2.48
CA LYS A 30 11.20 -11.20 2.76
C LYS A 30 10.39 -10.50 1.68
N PHE A 31 9.12 -10.85 1.58
CA PHE A 31 8.18 -10.07 0.79
C PHE A 31 6.88 -9.80 1.57
N VAL A 32 6.32 -8.63 1.33
CA VAL A 32 5.02 -8.22 1.87
C VAL A 32 3.94 -8.98 1.13
N THR A 33 3.12 -9.74 1.86
CA THR A 33 2.07 -10.59 1.27
C THR A 33 0.90 -9.76 0.73
N TYR A 34 0.11 -10.34 -0.17
CA TYR A 34 -1.13 -9.73 -0.65
C TYR A 34 -2.09 -9.42 0.51
N MET A 35 -2.28 -10.37 1.43
CA MET A 35 -3.20 -10.21 2.55
C MET A 35 -2.76 -9.10 3.51
N ASN A 36 -1.45 -8.89 3.67
CA ASN A 36 -0.94 -7.76 4.44
C ASN A 36 -1.38 -6.42 3.82
N VAL A 37 -1.18 -6.28 2.50
CA VAL A 37 -1.60 -5.07 1.77
C VAL A 37 -3.12 -4.89 1.80
N PHE A 38 -3.87 -5.96 1.62
CA PHE A 38 -5.33 -5.93 1.57
C PHE A 38 -5.94 -5.55 2.93
N SER A 39 -5.47 -6.16 4.01
CA SER A 39 -6.13 -6.08 5.32
C SER A 39 -5.71 -4.87 6.16
N ASN A 40 -4.49 -4.36 5.97
CA ASN A 40 -3.89 -3.39 6.90
C ASN A 40 -3.64 -2.02 6.25
N PRO A 41 -3.99 -0.90 6.89
CA PRO A 41 -3.59 0.43 6.44
C PRO A 41 -2.07 0.65 6.57
N VAL A 42 -1.45 0.04 7.58
CA VAL A 42 0.01 -0.02 7.78
C VAL A 42 0.42 -1.49 7.78
N ALA A 43 1.41 -1.84 6.98
CA ALA A 43 1.86 -3.22 6.84
C ALA A 43 2.45 -3.76 8.16
N GLU A 44 2.09 -5.00 8.46
CA GLU A 44 2.63 -5.73 9.62
C GLU A 44 3.85 -6.55 9.20
N LYS A 45 4.96 -6.38 9.91
CA LYS A 45 6.18 -7.16 9.68
C LYS A 45 5.96 -8.67 9.86
N SER A 46 5.07 -9.06 10.75
CA SER A 46 4.67 -10.46 11.00
C SER A 46 3.95 -11.11 9.82
N MET A 47 3.38 -10.32 8.91
CA MET A 47 2.70 -10.78 7.70
C MET A 47 3.60 -10.67 6.45
N THR A 48 4.89 -10.86 6.62
CA THR A 48 5.86 -11.06 5.53
C THR A 48 6.27 -12.53 5.47
N GLU A 49 6.63 -12.99 4.27
CA GLU A 49 7.10 -14.36 4.05
C GLU A 49 8.53 -14.38 3.50
N PRO A 50 9.31 -15.43 3.78
CA PRO A 50 10.67 -15.55 3.31
C PRO A 50 10.75 -15.82 1.80
N ILE A 51 11.80 -15.28 1.19
CA ILE A 51 12.14 -15.47 -0.22
C ILE A 51 13.65 -15.34 -0.41
N GLU A 52 14.20 -15.91 -1.46
CA GLU A 52 15.61 -15.72 -1.81
C GLU A 52 15.91 -14.27 -2.19
N ILE A 53 17.12 -13.82 -1.83
CA ILE A 53 17.60 -12.49 -2.23
C ILE A 53 17.75 -12.44 -3.75
N ASP A 54 17.18 -11.41 -4.35
CA ASP A 54 17.33 -11.11 -5.77
C ASP A 54 17.53 -9.59 -5.97
N ILE A 55 18.75 -9.23 -6.28
CA ILE A 55 19.16 -7.82 -6.48
C ILE A 55 18.49 -7.13 -7.67
N LYS A 56 17.86 -7.90 -8.57
CA LYS A 56 17.14 -7.36 -9.72
C LYS A 56 15.71 -6.91 -9.37
N GLN A 57 15.20 -7.31 -8.21
CA GLN A 57 13.87 -6.93 -7.76
C GLN A 57 13.86 -5.54 -7.13
N ASN A 58 12.73 -4.86 -7.23
CA ASN A 58 12.53 -3.59 -6.54
C ASN A 58 12.39 -3.83 -5.03
N LYS A 59 13.29 -3.23 -4.26
CA LYS A 59 13.19 -3.25 -2.79
C LYS A 59 12.18 -2.21 -2.32
N VAL A 60 11.38 -2.58 -1.33
CA VAL A 60 10.51 -1.63 -0.62
C VAL A 60 11.35 -0.72 0.28
N LYS A 61 10.87 0.48 0.52
CA LYS A 61 11.52 1.47 1.39
C LYS A 61 10.48 2.05 2.36
N TYR A 62 10.96 2.57 3.49
CA TYR A 62 10.14 3.29 4.43
C TYR A 62 9.31 4.38 3.73
N GLY A 63 8.01 4.43 4.01
CA GLY A 63 7.07 5.38 3.41
C GLY A 63 6.50 4.96 2.04
N ASP A 64 6.94 3.83 1.47
CA ASP A 64 6.31 3.28 0.27
C ASP A 64 4.85 2.91 0.54
N VAL A 65 4.01 3.14 -0.44
CA VAL A 65 2.60 2.73 -0.44
C VAL A 65 2.42 1.57 -1.41
N PHE A 66 1.68 0.56 -1.01
CA PHE A 66 1.34 -0.60 -1.84
C PHE A 66 -0.12 -0.57 -2.22
N PHE A 67 -0.44 -1.03 -3.42
CA PHE A 67 -1.81 -1.17 -3.92
C PHE A 67 -2.03 -2.57 -4.47
N THR A 68 -3.15 -3.20 -4.11
CA THR A 68 -3.59 -4.42 -4.77
C THR A 68 -4.06 -4.12 -6.19
N THR A 69 -3.74 -5.00 -7.17
CA THR A 69 -4.10 -4.77 -8.57
C THR A 69 -5.45 -5.33 -8.94
N SER A 70 -5.92 -6.37 -8.25
CA SER A 70 -7.15 -7.05 -8.58
C SER A 70 -7.91 -7.55 -7.36
N SER A 71 -9.24 -7.66 -7.49
CA SER A 71 -10.13 -8.24 -6.48
C SER A 71 -11.34 -8.91 -7.14
N GLU A 72 -12.11 -9.64 -6.34
CA GLU A 72 -13.37 -10.26 -6.77
C GLU A 72 -14.52 -9.25 -6.84
N THR A 73 -14.41 -8.15 -6.08
CA THR A 73 -15.40 -7.06 -6.07
C THR A 73 -14.75 -5.73 -6.44
N PRO A 74 -15.49 -4.80 -7.07
CA PRO A 74 -14.94 -3.48 -7.42
C PRO A 74 -14.61 -2.65 -6.19
N GLU A 75 -15.31 -2.84 -5.07
CA GLU A 75 -15.09 -2.13 -3.81
C GLU A 75 -13.77 -2.49 -3.15
N GLU A 76 -13.24 -3.68 -3.43
CA GLU A 76 -12.01 -4.20 -2.83
C GLU A 76 -10.76 -4.01 -3.69
N VAL A 77 -10.91 -3.59 -4.96
CA VAL A 77 -9.76 -3.35 -5.84
C VAL A 77 -8.93 -2.16 -5.38
N GLY A 78 -7.63 -2.19 -5.58
CA GLY A 78 -6.74 -1.08 -5.25
C GLY A 78 -6.70 -0.75 -3.74
N MET A 79 -6.84 -1.76 -2.88
CA MET A 79 -6.61 -1.57 -1.43
C MET A 79 -5.16 -1.16 -1.19
N SER A 80 -4.98 -0.19 -0.28
CA SER A 80 -3.69 0.44 -0.03
C SER A 80 -3.12 0.05 1.33
N CYS A 81 -1.79 0.05 1.43
CA CYS A 81 -1.07 -0.22 2.67
C CYS A 81 0.26 0.54 2.65
N VAL A 82 0.70 1.08 3.77
CA VAL A 82 1.97 1.82 3.88
C VAL A 82 3.02 0.98 4.60
N TRP A 83 4.26 1.00 4.11
CA TRP A 83 5.40 0.33 4.73
C TRP A 83 6.17 1.28 5.64
N LEU A 84 6.35 0.90 6.92
CA LEU A 84 7.03 1.72 7.93
C LEU A 84 8.25 1.03 8.57
N GLU A 85 8.77 -0.02 7.94
CA GLU A 85 9.98 -0.69 8.40
C GLU A 85 11.20 -0.29 7.57
N ASN A 86 12.40 -0.38 8.18
CA ASN A 86 13.68 -0.11 7.54
C ASN A 86 14.47 -1.41 7.27
N ASP A 87 13.81 -2.40 6.71
CA ASP A 87 14.43 -3.68 6.38
C ASP A 87 15.08 -3.66 4.99
N ASP A 88 16.37 -4.06 4.90
CA ASP A 88 17.17 -3.93 3.67
C ASP A 88 16.76 -4.86 2.52
N ASN A 89 16.23 -6.04 2.80
CA ASN A 89 15.91 -7.05 1.80
C ASN A 89 14.42 -7.44 1.85
N THR A 90 13.56 -6.45 1.70
CA THR A 90 12.13 -6.68 1.62
C THR A 90 11.60 -6.29 0.24
N TYR A 91 10.76 -7.14 -0.33
CA TYR A 91 10.12 -6.97 -1.62
C TYR A 91 8.60 -6.89 -1.45
N LEU A 92 7.91 -6.57 -2.53
CA LEU A 92 6.45 -6.58 -2.60
C LEU A 92 5.99 -7.79 -3.42
N ASN A 93 4.90 -8.45 -3.04
CA ASN A 93 4.34 -9.56 -3.81
C ASN A 93 3.96 -9.14 -5.25
N SER A 94 3.83 -10.13 -6.15
CA SER A 94 3.56 -9.89 -7.58
C SER A 94 2.14 -9.43 -7.92
N PHE A 95 1.19 -9.54 -6.98
CA PHE A 95 -0.21 -9.14 -7.16
C PHE A 95 -0.50 -7.72 -6.71
N CYS A 96 0.54 -7.00 -6.31
CA CYS A 96 0.51 -5.61 -5.91
C CYS A 96 1.53 -4.80 -6.70
N PHE A 97 1.37 -3.48 -6.70
CA PHE A 97 2.42 -2.57 -7.13
C PHE A 97 2.74 -1.56 -6.03
N GLY A 98 3.97 -1.08 -6.03
CA GLY A 98 4.43 -0.06 -5.09
C GLY A 98 4.29 1.35 -5.68
N TYR A 99 4.10 2.30 -4.81
CA TYR A 99 4.15 3.73 -5.07
C TYR A 99 5.11 4.36 -4.07
N ARG A 100 6.07 5.11 -4.56
CA ARG A 100 7.07 5.81 -3.76
C ARG A 100 6.85 7.31 -3.88
N PRO A 101 6.41 7.98 -2.80
CA PRO A 101 6.34 9.44 -2.79
C PRO A 101 7.72 10.06 -3.05
N SER A 102 7.77 11.09 -3.88
CA SER A 102 8.96 11.92 -4.12
C SER A 102 8.98 13.18 -3.28
N GLU A 103 7.87 13.49 -2.62
CA GLU A 103 7.69 14.62 -1.71
C GLU A 103 7.51 14.14 -0.27
N ILE A 104 7.70 15.05 0.69
CA ILE A 104 7.49 14.75 2.11
C ILE A 104 5.98 14.75 2.39
N ILE A 105 5.43 13.57 2.61
CA ILE A 105 4.03 13.36 3.01
C ILE A 105 4.06 12.47 4.25
N ASP A 106 3.25 12.79 5.26
CA ASP A 106 3.16 11.95 6.45
C ASP A 106 2.62 10.55 6.08
N PRO A 107 3.33 9.45 6.38
CA PRO A 107 2.95 8.12 5.93
C PRO A 107 1.68 7.60 6.63
N PHE A 108 1.41 7.98 7.87
CA PHE A 108 0.15 7.63 8.54
C PHE A 108 -1.03 8.38 7.93
N TYR A 109 -0.83 9.65 7.56
CA TYR A 109 -1.83 10.39 6.79
C TYR A 109 -2.20 9.64 5.51
N LEU A 110 -1.20 9.23 4.71
CA LEU A 110 -1.44 8.46 3.48
C LEU A 110 -2.14 7.14 3.76
N ALA A 111 -1.74 6.41 4.80
CA ALA A 111 -2.33 5.12 5.17
C ALA A 111 -3.85 5.21 5.36
N TYR A 112 -4.32 6.24 6.05
CA TYR A 112 -5.75 6.41 6.32
C TYR A 112 -6.48 7.18 5.22
N MET A 113 -5.86 8.19 4.62
CA MET A 113 -6.46 8.99 3.55
C MET A 113 -6.80 8.11 2.33
N LEU A 114 -5.89 7.24 1.90
CA LEU A 114 -6.10 6.36 0.75
C LEU A 114 -7.19 5.30 1.00
N ARG A 115 -7.53 5.03 2.25
CA ARG A 115 -8.64 4.16 2.66
C ARG A 115 -9.92 4.92 3.01
N SER A 116 -9.93 6.25 2.93
CA SER A 116 -11.11 7.05 3.17
C SER A 116 -12.20 6.76 2.13
N GLU A 117 -13.47 6.94 2.51
CA GLU A 117 -14.62 6.67 1.66
C GLU A 117 -14.54 7.39 0.30
N ASN A 118 -14.14 8.66 0.31
CA ASN A 118 -14.05 9.46 -0.91
C ASN A 118 -13.00 8.93 -1.89
N VAL A 119 -11.81 8.60 -1.40
CA VAL A 119 -10.73 8.05 -2.23
C VAL A 119 -11.13 6.66 -2.72
N ARG A 120 -11.69 5.81 -1.85
CA ARG A 120 -12.18 4.48 -2.23
C ARG A 120 -13.24 4.52 -3.32
N LYS A 121 -14.19 5.44 -3.27
CA LYS A 121 -15.19 5.64 -4.34
C LYS A 121 -14.53 5.95 -5.68
N ASN A 122 -13.53 6.82 -5.71
CA ASN A 122 -12.80 7.16 -6.93
C ASN A 122 -12.04 5.94 -7.48
N ILE A 123 -11.37 5.17 -6.63
CA ILE A 123 -10.68 3.93 -7.03
C ILE A 123 -11.68 2.91 -7.59
N THR A 124 -12.78 2.68 -6.91
CA THR A 124 -13.85 1.76 -7.34
C THR A 124 -14.41 2.16 -8.71
N PHE A 125 -14.61 3.45 -8.95
CA PHE A 125 -15.09 3.95 -10.24
C PHE A 125 -14.12 3.64 -11.41
N LEU A 126 -12.81 3.59 -11.13
CA LEU A 126 -11.79 3.26 -12.14
C LEU A 126 -11.56 1.76 -12.32
N ALA A 127 -12.16 0.93 -11.46
CA ALA A 127 -12.05 -0.52 -11.56
C ALA A 127 -12.71 -1.05 -12.84
N GLN A 128 -12.05 -1.98 -13.51
CA GLN A 128 -12.52 -2.58 -14.76
C GLN A 128 -12.58 -4.10 -14.64
N GLY A 129 -13.66 -4.70 -15.10
CA GLY A 129 -13.84 -6.15 -15.12
C GLY A 129 -15.31 -6.57 -15.01
N ILE A 130 -15.57 -7.87 -15.13
CA ILE A 130 -16.91 -8.45 -15.01
C ILE A 130 -16.96 -9.45 -13.85
N SER A 131 -16.06 -10.41 -13.82
CA SER A 131 -15.94 -11.43 -12.76
C SER A 131 -14.73 -11.23 -11.86
N ARG A 132 -13.76 -10.48 -12.33
CA ARG A 132 -12.58 -10.05 -11.58
C ARG A 132 -12.26 -8.62 -11.98
N TYR A 133 -12.18 -7.75 -11.01
CA TYR A 133 -11.94 -6.34 -11.20
C TYR A 133 -10.47 -6.02 -11.07
N ASN A 134 -9.97 -5.13 -11.93
CA ASN A 134 -8.58 -4.72 -11.96
C ASN A 134 -8.48 -3.20 -12.03
N ILE A 135 -7.39 -2.66 -11.50
CA ILE A 135 -7.01 -1.27 -11.68
C ILE A 135 -5.59 -1.18 -12.22
N SER A 136 -5.37 -0.36 -13.24
CA SER A 136 -4.04 -0.12 -13.77
C SER A 136 -3.27 0.91 -12.91
N LYS A 137 -1.94 0.78 -12.91
CA LYS A 137 -1.06 1.77 -12.26
C LYS A 137 -1.31 3.19 -12.76
N ASN A 138 -1.47 3.36 -14.07
CA ASN A 138 -1.70 4.68 -14.68
C ASN A 138 -3.01 5.30 -14.17
N LYS A 139 -4.08 4.54 -14.11
CA LYS A 139 -5.36 5.02 -13.58
C LYS A 139 -5.29 5.34 -12.09
N MET A 140 -4.56 4.56 -11.31
CA MET A 140 -4.33 4.88 -9.90
C MET A 140 -3.57 6.21 -9.75
N MET A 141 -2.63 6.52 -10.63
CA MET A 141 -1.86 7.77 -10.58
C MET A 141 -2.68 9.03 -10.96
N GLU A 142 -3.81 8.88 -11.62
CA GLU A 142 -4.77 9.97 -11.91
C GLU A 142 -5.67 10.31 -10.70
N ILE A 143 -5.63 9.52 -9.63
CA ILE A 143 -6.41 9.78 -8.41
C ILE A 143 -5.88 11.03 -7.71
N SER A 144 -6.77 12.01 -7.51
CA SER A 144 -6.47 13.19 -6.72
C SER A 144 -6.81 12.97 -5.25
N ILE A 145 -5.91 13.36 -4.38
CA ILE A 145 -6.09 13.33 -2.93
C ILE A 145 -5.88 14.73 -2.33
N PRO A 146 -6.58 15.08 -1.24
CA PRO A 146 -6.33 16.33 -0.55
C PRO A 146 -4.97 16.30 0.15
N ILE A 147 -4.21 17.38 0.05
CA ILE A 147 -2.90 17.53 0.69
C ILE A 147 -2.97 18.73 1.65
N PRO A 148 -3.22 18.51 2.93
CA PRO A 148 -3.13 19.54 3.97
C PRO A 148 -1.67 19.88 4.29
N SER A 149 -1.44 20.85 5.16
CA SER A 149 -0.11 21.13 5.70
C SER A 149 0.46 19.91 6.44
N LEU A 150 1.77 19.77 6.50
CA LEU A 150 2.42 18.67 7.21
C LEU A 150 1.97 18.55 8.68
N ALA A 151 1.74 19.70 9.35
CA ALA A 151 1.24 19.73 10.72
C ALA A 151 -0.20 19.18 10.84
N GLU A 152 -1.03 19.37 9.83
CA GLU A 152 -2.38 18.79 9.79
C GLU A 152 -2.32 17.30 9.45
N GLN A 153 -1.44 16.90 8.51
CA GLN A 153 -1.20 15.49 8.15
C GLN A 153 -0.80 14.70 9.39
N ASP A 154 0.20 15.17 10.16
CA ASP A 154 0.65 14.54 11.40
C ASP A 154 -0.49 14.38 12.41
N LYS A 155 -1.30 15.43 12.63
CA LYS A 155 -2.45 15.37 13.53
C LYS A 155 -3.50 14.34 13.08
N ILE A 156 -3.82 14.30 11.80
CA ILE A 156 -4.78 13.36 11.22
C ILE A 156 -4.25 11.93 11.34
N GLY A 157 -3.01 11.71 10.93
CA GLY A 157 -2.36 10.40 11.00
C GLY A 157 -2.28 9.87 12.44
N THR A 158 -1.86 10.70 13.37
CA THR A 158 -1.79 10.36 14.81
C THR A 158 -3.16 10.05 15.39
N TYR A 159 -4.20 10.80 15.02
CA TYR A 159 -5.57 10.57 15.49
C TYR A 159 -6.07 9.17 15.08
N PHE A 160 -6.01 8.83 13.80
CA PHE A 160 -6.47 7.52 13.31
C PHE A 160 -5.63 6.36 13.84
N ARG A 161 -4.31 6.53 13.95
CA ARG A 161 -3.43 5.54 14.58
C ARG A 161 -3.83 5.26 16.02
N SER A 162 -4.20 6.30 16.78
CA SER A 162 -4.67 6.15 18.14
C SER A 162 -6.00 5.39 18.21
N LEU A 163 -6.93 5.64 17.29
CA LEU A 163 -8.18 4.88 17.19
C LEU A 163 -7.94 3.40 16.89
N ASP A 164 -7.07 3.07 15.94
CA ASP A 164 -6.72 1.68 15.62
C ASP A 164 -6.12 0.96 16.83
N THR A 165 -5.27 1.64 17.60
CA THR A 165 -4.70 1.10 18.84
C THR A 165 -5.80 0.79 19.85
N LEU A 166 -6.76 1.69 20.05
CA LEU A 166 -7.88 1.49 20.97
C LEU A 166 -8.79 0.34 20.53
N ILE A 167 -9.10 0.24 19.25
CA ILE A 167 -9.91 -0.85 18.67
C ILE A 167 -9.21 -2.19 18.92
N THR A 168 -7.91 -2.29 18.60
CA THR A 168 -7.12 -3.50 18.78
C THR A 168 -7.08 -3.93 20.27
N LEU A 169 -6.92 -3.00 21.19
CA LEU A 169 -6.93 -3.29 22.63
C LEU A 169 -8.30 -3.79 23.11
N HIS A 170 -9.39 -3.29 22.55
CA HIS A 170 -10.75 -3.74 22.88
C HIS A 170 -11.06 -5.15 22.33
N GLN A 171 -10.54 -5.49 21.17
CA GLN A 171 -10.75 -6.81 20.54
C GLN A 171 -9.96 -7.94 21.23
N ARG A 172 -8.91 -7.61 22.00
CA ARG A 172 -8.10 -8.60 22.74
C ARG A 172 -8.66 -8.98 24.11
N LYS A 173 -9.78 -8.39 24.51
CA LYS A 173 -10.52 -8.75 25.75
C LYS A 173 -11.59 -9.78 25.47
#